data_418e6ff747cf63e91a165ecb3abbb0e2
#
_entry.id   418e6ff747cf63e91a165ecb3abbb0e2
#
_cell.length_a   1.000
_cell.length_b   1.000
_cell.length_c   1.000
_cell.angle_alpha   90.00
_cell.angle_beta   90.00
_cell.angle_gamma   90.00
#
_symmetry.space_group_name_H-M   'P 1'
#
loop_
_entity.id
_entity.type
_entity.pdbx_description
1 polymer ?
#
loop_
_entity_poly.entity_id
_entity_poly.type
_entity_poly.pdbx_seq_one_letter_code
_entity_poly.pdbx_strand_id
1 'polypeptide(L)'
;MAGIVTETPGVKTFRLAPSSGDRFLPFTFVPGQFLNLAFWIGGARMNRSYSISSSPNQREYVDLTVRREPRGAVSRHIVDLLKVGNLIEAGGPVGRFTFSGTESDSIVLASAGVGITPMMSITRFLTERSWPGDIFFIFTCRTPVDFVFADELDGLQRLNPRLHLAITMTRAEGTDWKGARGHITKKWLTSTVPDLASRRIHLCGPPAMMDSFRSIVAELGVPPEHLKTEAFGAVKPSPAAAGTSAQPSAAATGPLVTFSSNNKSAKIREGQTILELSEELSIGIEFSCRVGTCGVCKVKMTSGEVDMAVQDALDDDDRKNGLILACQAIPKNDVAVEA
;
A
#
# COMPACT_ATOMS: atom_id res chain seq x y z
N MET A 1 -11.71 0.28 18.00
CA MET A 1 -12.65 0.11 16.87
C MET A 1 -13.95 0.84 17.17
N ALA A 2 -14.21 1.94 16.47
CA ALA A 2 -15.37 2.82 16.74
C ALA A 2 -16.55 2.56 15.78
N GLY A 3 -16.31 1.99 14.59
CA GLY A 3 -17.36 1.71 13.64
C GLY A 3 -16.94 0.73 12.56
N ILE A 4 -17.91 0.11 11.91
CA ILE A 4 -17.71 -0.79 10.77
C ILE A 4 -18.81 -0.50 9.74
N VAL A 5 -18.41 -0.25 8.49
CA VAL A 5 -19.31 -0.04 7.36
C VAL A 5 -19.04 -1.12 6.32
N THR A 6 -20.08 -1.74 5.78
CA THR A 6 -19.96 -2.67 4.66
C THR A 6 -20.07 -1.88 3.35
N GLU A 7 -18.98 -1.80 2.61
CA GLU A 7 -18.92 -1.08 1.33
C GLU A 7 -19.43 -1.95 0.18
N THR A 8 -18.97 -3.19 0.14
CA THR A 8 -19.39 -4.22 -0.82
C THR A 8 -19.39 -5.58 -0.12
N PRO A 9 -19.92 -6.65 -0.71
CA PRO A 9 -19.95 -7.98 -0.06
C PRO A 9 -18.59 -8.51 0.43
N GLY A 10 -17.51 -8.03 -0.16
CA GLY A 10 -16.14 -8.45 0.19
C GLY A 10 -15.26 -7.35 0.78
N VAL A 11 -15.78 -6.13 0.99
CA VAL A 11 -15.01 -4.98 1.45
C VAL A 11 -15.73 -4.28 2.60
N LYS A 12 -15.01 -4.02 3.67
CA LYS A 12 -15.52 -3.24 4.82
C LYS A 12 -14.56 -2.11 5.17
N THR A 13 -15.14 -1.01 5.62
CA THR A 13 -14.42 0.12 6.23
C THR A 13 -14.48 0.01 7.74
N PHE A 14 -13.34 0.09 8.40
CA PHE A 14 -13.15 0.01 9.83
C PHE A 14 -12.69 1.36 10.36
N ARG A 15 -13.49 1.95 11.24
CA ARG A 15 -13.20 3.22 11.90
C ARG A 15 -12.43 3.00 13.18
N LEU A 16 -11.22 3.56 13.26
CA LEU A 16 -10.38 3.52 14.45
C LEU A 16 -10.34 4.89 15.10
N ALA A 17 -10.69 4.95 16.38
CA ALA A 17 -10.58 6.13 17.23
C ALA A 17 -9.63 5.85 18.40
N PRO A 18 -9.12 6.88 19.10
CA PRO A 18 -8.29 6.69 20.28
C PRO A 18 -8.97 5.81 21.34
N SER A 19 -8.22 4.89 21.93
CA SER A 19 -8.70 4.04 23.05
C SER A 19 -8.55 4.70 24.41
N SER A 20 -7.78 5.78 24.49
CA SER A 20 -7.57 6.60 25.71
C SER A 20 -8.79 7.41 26.14
N GLY A 21 -9.80 7.55 25.27
CA GLY A 21 -10.92 8.46 25.49
C GLY A 21 -10.67 9.89 25.01
N ASP A 22 -9.49 10.17 24.48
CA ASP A 22 -9.18 11.44 23.84
C ASP A 22 -10.07 11.67 22.64
N ARG A 23 -10.44 12.94 22.40
CA ARG A 23 -11.26 13.30 21.23
C ARG A 23 -10.48 13.16 19.93
N PHE A 24 -9.21 13.47 19.94
CA PHE A 24 -8.38 13.52 18.71
C PHE A 24 -7.34 12.40 18.69
N LEU A 25 -7.01 11.98 17.48
CA LEU A 25 -5.91 11.05 17.22
C LEU A 25 -4.59 11.61 17.76
N PRO A 26 -3.69 10.77 18.32
CA PRO A 26 -2.39 11.19 18.84
C PRO A 26 -1.37 11.52 17.72
N PHE A 27 -1.81 11.51 16.47
CA PHE A 27 -0.98 11.78 15.29
C PHE A 27 -1.74 12.57 14.24
N THR A 28 -1.00 13.15 13.31
CA THR A 28 -1.50 13.71 12.05
C THR A 28 -0.92 12.88 10.89
N PHE A 29 -1.55 12.94 9.72
CA PHE A 29 -1.08 12.22 8.54
C PHE A 29 -1.27 13.04 7.27
N VAL A 30 -0.58 12.64 6.21
CA VAL A 30 -0.74 13.20 4.85
C VAL A 30 -1.60 12.24 4.03
N PRO A 31 -2.53 12.73 3.19
CA PRO A 31 -3.41 11.84 2.43
C PRO A 31 -2.61 10.92 1.52
N GLY A 32 -2.96 9.63 1.52
CA GLY A 32 -2.22 8.56 0.87
C GLY A 32 -1.32 7.75 1.78
N GLN A 33 -1.09 8.17 3.04
CA GLN A 33 -0.37 7.36 4.03
C GLN A 33 -1.20 6.18 4.54
N PHE A 34 -0.54 5.23 5.21
CA PHE A 34 -1.12 4.02 5.77
C PHE A 34 -0.71 3.79 7.22
N LEU A 35 -1.44 2.92 7.90
CA LEU A 35 -1.10 2.37 9.21
C LEU A 35 -0.65 0.91 9.09
N ASN A 36 0.27 0.52 9.97
CA ASN A 36 0.67 -0.87 10.19
C ASN A 36 -0.14 -1.42 11.34
N LEU A 37 -0.99 -2.39 11.09
CA LEU A 37 -1.79 -3.06 12.10
C LEU A 37 -1.15 -4.38 12.50
N ALA A 38 -1.08 -4.64 13.82
CA ALA A 38 -0.59 -5.89 14.37
C ALA A 38 -1.73 -6.74 14.96
N PHE A 39 -1.70 -8.03 14.65
CA PHE A 39 -2.68 -9.02 15.12
C PHE A 39 -1.98 -10.28 15.59
N TRP A 40 -2.53 -10.90 16.64
CA TRP A 40 -2.12 -12.24 17.07
C TRP A 40 -3.08 -13.26 16.47
N ILE A 41 -2.61 -14.07 15.54
CA ILE A 41 -3.42 -15.06 14.82
C ILE A 41 -2.69 -16.41 14.88
N GLY A 42 -3.34 -17.42 15.45
CA GLY A 42 -2.75 -18.76 15.60
C GLY A 42 -1.47 -18.78 16.45
N GLY A 43 -1.34 -17.88 17.43
CA GLY A 43 -0.16 -17.75 18.30
C GLY A 43 1.00 -16.95 17.69
N ALA A 44 0.88 -16.46 16.45
CA ALA A 44 1.88 -15.65 15.78
C ALA A 44 1.46 -14.18 15.66
N ARG A 45 2.38 -13.25 15.84
CA ARG A 45 2.17 -11.82 15.57
C ARG A 45 2.29 -11.57 14.08
N MET A 46 1.23 -11.03 13.48
CA MET A 46 1.15 -10.71 12.06
C MET A 46 0.91 -9.23 11.82
N ASN A 47 1.79 -8.58 11.11
CA ASN A 47 1.66 -7.16 10.75
C ASN A 47 1.15 -7.03 9.30
N ARG A 48 0.25 -6.04 9.06
CA ARG A 48 -0.23 -5.68 7.71
C ARG A 48 -0.47 -4.19 7.62
N SER A 49 -0.09 -3.64 6.49
CA SER A 49 -0.35 -2.23 6.15
C SER A 49 -1.72 -2.06 5.53
N TYR A 50 -2.42 -1.01 5.93
CA TYR A 50 -3.69 -0.59 5.34
C TYR A 50 -3.67 0.92 5.14
N SER A 51 -3.87 1.36 3.89
CA SER A 51 -3.96 2.79 3.56
C SER A 51 -5.11 3.43 4.32
N ILE A 52 -4.87 4.61 4.86
CA ILE A 52 -5.93 5.43 5.46
C ILE A 52 -6.81 5.92 4.32
N SER A 53 -8.10 5.62 4.37
CA SER A 53 -9.06 6.06 3.37
C SER A 53 -9.78 7.36 3.77
N SER A 54 -9.83 7.72 5.07
CA SER A 54 -10.36 9.00 5.53
C SER A 54 -9.48 10.19 5.16
N SER A 55 -10.05 11.39 5.22
CA SER A 55 -9.31 12.66 5.05
C SER A 55 -8.46 12.97 6.29
N PRO A 56 -7.26 13.55 6.14
CA PRO A 56 -6.46 14.08 7.26
C PRO A 56 -7.13 15.23 8.02
N ASN A 57 -8.12 15.92 7.43
CA ASN A 57 -8.90 16.94 8.12
C ASN A 57 -9.78 16.32 9.22
N GLN A 58 -10.12 15.03 9.10
CA GLN A 58 -10.79 14.26 10.14
C GLN A 58 -9.77 13.84 11.19
N ARG A 59 -9.85 14.46 12.38
CA ARG A 59 -8.88 14.28 13.45
C ARG A 59 -9.36 13.37 14.60
N GLU A 60 -10.62 12.99 14.59
CA GLU A 60 -11.21 12.17 15.67
C GLU A 60 -11.03 10.66 15.41
N TYR A 61 -10.88 10.27 14.14
CA TYR A 61 -10.72 8.87 13.74
C TYR A 61 -9.97 8.75 12.40
N VAL A 62 -9.55 7.53 12.10
CA VAL A 62 -9.14 7.12 10.75
C VAL A 62 -10.01 5.97 10.28
N ASP A 63 -10.31 5.95 8.98
CA ASP A 63 -10.99 4.85 8.31
C ASP A 63 -9.97 4.03 7.51
N LEU A 64 -10.04 2.71 7.69
CA LEU A 64 -9.24 1.73 6.95
C LEU A 64 -10.19 0.80 6.21
N THR A 65 -10.11 0.79 4.88
CA THR A 65 -11.00 -0.02 4.05
C THR A 65 -10.27 -1.28 3.60
N VAL A 66 -10.79 -2.43 4.02
CA VAL A 66 -10.13 -3.73 3.91
C VAL A 66 -10.94 -4.68 3.05
N ARG A 67 -10.30 -5.27 2.04
CA ARG A 67 -10.86 -6.37 1.26
C ARG A 67 -10.52 -7.70 1.90
N ARG A 68 -11.53 -8.56 1.99
CA ARG A 68 -11.39 -9.94 2.42
C ARG A 68 -10.69 -10.76 1.34
N GLU A 69 -9.42 -11.06 1.54
CA GLU A 69 -8.69 -11.96 0.66
C GLU A 69 -8.97 -13.43 1.02
N PRO A 70 -9.36 -14.29 0.05
CA PRO A 70 -9.76 -15.68 0.33
C PRO A 70 -8.70 -16.49 1.09
N ARG A 71 -7.41 -16.20 0.84
CA ARG A 71 -6.28 -16.88 1.48
C ARG A 71 -5.54 -16.00 2.48
N GLY A 72 -6.04 -14.78 2.74
CA GLY A 72 -5.40 -13.81 3.63
C GLY A 72 -5.77 -14.04 5.09
N ALA A 73 -4.84 -14.53 5.92
CA ALA A 73 -5.10 -14.76 7.34
C ALA A 73 -5.55 -13.47 8.06
N VAL A 74 -4.81 -12.37 7.88
CA VAL A 74 -5.11 -11.10 8.55
C VAL A 74 -6.36 -10.43 8.00
N SER A 75 -6.55 -10.35 6.66
CA SER A 75 -7.73 -9.71 6.09
C SER A 75 -9.04 -10.45 6.45
N ARG A 76 -9.00 -11.78 6.53
CA ARG A 76 -10.13 -12.58 7.03
C ARG A 76 -10.37 -12.32 8.52
N HIS A 77 -9.32 -12.30 9.34
CA HIS A 77 -9.45 -11.96 10.76
C HIS A 77 -10.12 -10.60 10.94
N ILE A 78 -9.68 -9.57 10.19
CA ILE A 78 -10.26 -8.23 10.26
C ILE A 78 -11.73 -8.25 9.82
N VAL A 79 -12.02 -8.78 8.63
CA VAL A 79 -13.35 -8.66 8.01
C VAL A 79 -14.39 -9.57 8.66
N ASP A 80 -13.98 -10.77 9.10
CA ASP A 80 -14.91 -11.79 9.61
C ASP A 80 -15.09 -11.73 11.13
N LEU A 81 -14.06 -11.31 11.89
CA LEU A 81 -14.04 -11.47 13.34
C LEU A 81 -14.05 -10.15 14.13
N LEU A 82 -13.51 -9.06 13.59
CA LEU A 82 -13.47 -7.81 14.34
C LEU A 82 -14.86 -7.21 14.53
N LYS A 83 -15.05 -6.62 15.69
CA LYS A 83 -16.29 -5.95 16.12
C LYS A 83 -15.98 -4.57 16.67
N VAL A 84 -16.98 -3.70 16.68
CA VAL A 84 -16.93 -2.44 17.43
C VAL A 84 -16.56 -2.74 18.89
N GLY A 85 -15.66 -1.94 19.46
CA GLY A 85 -15.09 -2.13 20.79
C GLY A 85 -13.76 -2.89 20.82
N ASN A 86 -13.37 -3.62 19.77
CA ASN A 86 -12.05 -4.28 19.76
C ASN A 86 -10.91 -3.25 19.77
N LEU A 87 -9.86 -3.55 20.52
CA LEU A 87 -8.62 -2.80 20.51
C LEU A 87 -7.73 -3.30 19.39
N ILE A 88 -7.11 -2.37 18.67
CA ILE A 88 -6.21 -2.64 17.55
C ILE A 88 -4.88 -1.96 17.83
N GLU A 89 -3.80 -2.72 17.78
CA GLU A 89 -2.45 -2.17 17.80
C GLU A 89 -2.12 -1.62 16.43
N ALA A 90 -1.78 -0.32 16.37
CA ALA A 90 -1.48 0.37 15.12
C ALA A 90 -0.19 1.20 15.27
N GLY A 91 0.70 1.08 14.32
CA GLY A 91 1.91 1.90 14.16
C GLY A 91 1.81 2.80 12.93
N GLY A 92 2.55 3.90 12.93
CA GLY A 92 2.52 4.90 11.86
C GLY A 92 1.83 6.19 12.31
N PRO A 93 1.37 7.05 11.36
CA PRO A 93 1.25 6.83 9.91
C PRO A 93 2.61 6.87 9.17
N VAL A 94 2.70 6.10 8.09
CA VAL A 94 3.88 6.03 7.23
C VAL A 94 3.48 5.92 5.75
N GLY A 95 4.45 6.07 4.83
CA GLY A 95 4.23 5.95 3.39
C GLY A 95 4.53 7.24 2.63
N ARG A 96 4.91 7.09 1.36
CA ARG A 96 5.31 8.18 0.45
C ARG A 96 4.37 8.37 -0.74
N PHE A 97 3.35 7.57 -0.81
CA PHE A 97 2.32 7.66 -1.87
C PHE A 97 1.34 8.80 -1.60
N THR A 98 1.86 9.97 -1.31
CA THR A 98 1.13 11.13 -0.81
C THR A 98 0.95 12.21 -1.86
N PHE A 99 -0.15 12.95 -1.75
CA PHE A 99 -0.41 14.17 -2.51
C PHE A 99 -1.24 15.14 -1.66
N SER A 100 -0.66 16.30 -1.38
CA SER A 100 -1.28 17.34 -0.51
C SER A 100 -1.91 18.50 -1.29
N GLY A 101 -1.73 18.53 -2.63
CA GLY A 101 -2.19 19.62 -3.49
C GLY A 101 -1.17 20.73 -3.69
N THR A 102 0.03 20.62 -3.11
CA THR A 102 1.12 21.60 -3.29
C THR A 102 2.12 21.16 -4.35
N GLU A 103 2.06 19.89 -4.77
CA GLU A 103 3.03 19.28 -5.66
C GLU A 103 2.74 19.51 -7.14
N SER A 104 1.50 19.89 -7.48
CA SER A 104 1.02 20.15 -8.83
C SER A 104 -0.35 20.85 -8.78
N ASP A 105 -0.77 21.46 -9.87
CA ASP A 105 -2.11 22.04 -10.08
C ASP A 105 -3.16 21.04 -10.62
N SER A 106 -2.75 19.79 -10.84
CA SER A 106 -3.64 18.72 -11.25
C SER A 106 -3.10 17.36 -10.86
N ILE A 107 -3.98 16.37 -10.65
CA ILE A 107 -3.61 14.99 -10.33
C ILE A 107 -4.50 13.98 -11.04
N VAL A 108 -3.88 12.86 -11.45
CA VAL A 108 -4.56 11.67 -11.95
C VAL A 108 -4.46 10.58 -10.89
N LEU A 109 -5.59 10.12 -10.39
CA LEU A 109 -5.71 9.05 -9.38
C LEU A 109 -6.23 7.80 -10.08
N ALA A 110 -5.34 6.89 -10.46
CA ALA A 110 -5.70 5.68 -11.21
C ALA A 110 -5.67 4.46 -10.30
N SER A 111 -6.81 3.75 -10.18
CA SER A 111 -6.90 2.62 -9.26
C SER A 111 -7.85 1.50 -9.68
N ALA A 112 -7.69 0.33 -9.03
CA ALA A 112 -8.61 -0.79 -9.16
C ALA A 112 -8.83 -1.50 -7.81
N GLY A 113 -10.07 -1.94 -7.57
CA GLY A 113 -10.44 -2.64 -6.36
C GLY A 113 -10.09 -1.83 -5.10
N VAL A 114 -9.43 -2.46 -4.11
CA VAL A 114 -9.05 -1.74 -2.87
C VAL A 114 -7.86 -0.79 -3.02
N GLY A 115 -7.22 -0.73 -4.20
CA GLY A 115 -6.30 0.36 -4.53
C GLY A 115 -6.96 1.75 -4.54
N ILE A 116 -8.27 1.81 -4.46
CA ILE A 116 -9.05 3.04 -4.29
C ILE A 116 -8.78 3.74 -2.94
N THR A 117 -8.32 3.04 -1.91
CA THR A 117 -8.22 3.57 -0.53
C THR A 117 -7.34 4.81 -0.41
N PRO A 118 -6.08 4.85 -0.88
CA PRO A 118 -5.28 6.06 -0.83
C PRO A 118 -5.85 7.17 -1.73
N MET A 119 -6.51 6.80 -2.85
CA MET A 119 -7.15 7.77 -3.75
C MET A 119 -8.31 8.48 -3.06
N MET A 120 -9.10 7.75 -2.27
CA MET A 120 -10.20 8.35 -1.50
C MET A 120 -9.68 9.31 -0.43
N SER A 121 -8.61 8.98 0.27
CA SER A 121 -7.99 9.89 1.23
C SER A 121 -7.58 11.21 0.57
N ILE A 122 -6.92 11.14 -0.59
CA ILE A 122 -6.50 12.30 -1.36
C ILE A 122 -7.72 13.10 -1.85
N THR A 123 -8.70 12.43 -2.46
CA THR A 123 -9.89 13.09 -3.03
C THR A 123 -10.73 13.77 -1.97
N ARG A 124 -10.98 13.13 -0.83
CA ARG A 124 -11.69 13.70 0.32
C ARG A 124 -10.96 14.96 0.81
N PHE A 125 -9.66 14.86 1.06
CA PHE A 125 -8.84 15.96 1.55
C PHE A 125 -8.86 17.17 0.61
N LEU A 126 -8.64 16.97 -0.68
CA LEU A 126 -8.61 18.03 -1.68
C LEU A 126 -9.98 18.69 -1.86
N THR A 127 -11.06 17.89 -1.86
CA THR A 127 -12.43 18.39 -1.97
C THR A 127 -12.84 19.21 -0.76
N GLU A 128 -12.57 18.74 0.46
CA GLU A 128 -12.85 19.44 1.72
C GLU A 128 -12.11 20.78 1.83
N ARG A 129 -10.94 20.89 1.20
CA ARG A 129 -10.14 22.11 1.16
C ARG A 129 -10.47 23.01 -0.04
N SER A 130 -11.45 22.65 -0.86
CA SER A 130 -11.77 23.36 -2.09
C SER A 130 -10.53 23.61 -2.96
N TRP A 131 -9.69 22.57 -3.07
CA TRP A 131 -8.45 22.66 -3.84
C TRP A 131 -8.72 23.09 -5.30
N PRO A 132 -8.01 24.08 -5.85
CA PRO A 132 -8.34 24.68 -7.13
C PRO A 132 -7.89 23.85 -8.35
N GLY A 133 -7.17 22.76 -8.16
CA GLY A 133 -6.66 21.91 -9.23
C GLY A 133 -7.66 20.85 -9.70
N ASP A 134 -7.41 20.29 -10.87
CA ASP A 134 -8.23 19.23 -11.44
C ASP A 134 -7.84 17.85 -10.91
N ILE A 135 -8.83 17.06 -10.49
CA ILE A 135 -8.68 15.69 -10.02
C ILE A 135 -9.30 14.76 -11.05
N PHE A 136 -8.50 13.99 -11.77
CA PHE A 136 -8.96 12.94 -12.68
C PHE A 136 -8.96 11.61 -11.94
N PHE A 137 -10.13 11.18 -11.50
CA PHE A 137 -10.29 9.95 -10.73
C PHE A 137 -10.66 8.80 -11.65
N ILE A 138 -9.69 7.94 -11.96
CA ILE A 138 -9.84 6.76 -12.83
C ILE A 138 -9.97 5.52 -11.94
N PHE A 139 -11.10 4.84 -12.06
CA PHE A 139 -11.34 3.63 -11.31
C PHE A 139 -11.82 2.49 -12.21
N THR A 140 -11.30 1.29 -11.96
CA THR A 140 -11.79 0.08 -12.61
C THR A 140 -12.18 -0.97 -11.58
N CYS A 141 -13.34 -1.58 -11.79
CA CYS A 141 -13.80 -2.73 -11.02
C CYS A 141 -14.40 -3.78 -11.97
N ARG A 142 -14.90 -4.87 -11.42
CA ARG A 142 -15.48 -5.95 -12.25
C ARG A 142 -16.91 -5.63 -12.63
N THR A 143 -17.74 -5.35 -11.63
CA THR A 143 -19.18 -5.16 -11.77
C THR A 143 -19.63 -3.97 -10.90
N PRO A 144 -20.85 -3.45 -11.05
CA PRO A 144 -21.39 -2.42 -10.16
C PRO A 144 -21.37 -2.81 -8.66
N VAL A 145 -21.55 -4.09 -8.35
CA VAL A 145 -21.53 -4.59 -6.95
C VAL A 145 -20.13 -4.51 -6.32
N ASP A 146 -19.07 -4.48 -7.14
CA ASP A 146 -17.69 -4.34 -6.70
C ASP A 146 -17.22 -2.87 -6.60
N PHE A 147 -18.10 -1.90 -6.90
CA PHE A 147 -17.73 -0.49 -6.91
C PHE A 147 -17.75 0.08 -5.48
N VAL A 148 -16.60 0.08 -4.85
CA VAL A 148 -16.37 0.63 -3.51
C VAL A 148 -16.53 2.15 -3.55
N PHE A 149 -17.25 2.74 -2.59
CA PHE A 149 -17.51 4.18 -2.46
C PHE A 149 -18.28 4.82 -3.63
N ALA A 150 -19.11 4.06 -4.37
CA ALA A 150 -19.83 4.57 -5.54
C ALA A 150 -20.66 5.82 -5.23
N ASP A 151 -21.58 5.73 -4.25
CA ASP A 151 -22.46 6.83 -3.87
C ASP A 151 -21.72 8.05 -3.32
N GLU A 152 -20.63 7.79 -2.60
CA GLU A 152 -19.79 8.86 -2.05
C GLU A 152 -19.03 9.61 -3.14
N LEU A 153 -18.46 8.90 -4.11
CA LEU A 153 -17.77 9.52 -5.25
C LEU A 153 -18.73 10.40 -6.06
N ASP A 154 -19.95 9.95 -6.30
CA ASP A 154 -21.00 10.75 -6.93
C ASP A 154 -21.33 12.01 -6.10
N GLY A 155 -21.37 11.87 -4.77
CA GLY A 155 -21.54 13.00 -3.85
C GLY A 155 -20.38 13.99 -3.92
N LEU A 156 -19.15 13.50 -3.88
CA LEU A 156 -17.94 14.32 -3.97
C LEU A 156 -17.84 15.06 -5.30
N GLN A 157 -18.24 14.43 -6.41
CA GLN A 157 -18.26 15.06 -7.72
C GLN A 157 -19.28 16.21 -7.80
N ARG A 158 -20.43 16.05 -7.15
CA ARG A 158 -21.42 17.14 -7.05
C ARG A 158 -20.90 18.33 -6.22
N LEU A 159 -20.09 18.07 -5.19
CA LEU A 159 -19.50 19.10 -4.33
C LEU A 159 -18.28 19.76 -4.96
N ASN A 160 -17.54 19.01 -5.79
CA ASN A 160 -16.31 19.48 -6.42
C ASN A 160 -16.38 19.35 -7.95
N PRO A 161 -16.71 20.43 -8.68
CA PRO A 161 -16.80 20.42 -10.15
C PRO A 161 -15.46 20.08 -10.86
N ARG A 162 -14.33 20.15 -10.15
CA ARG A 162 -13.00 19.79 -10.66
C ARG A 162 -12.66 18.31 -10.43
N LEU A 163 -13.55 17.55 -9.82
CA LEU A 163 -13.42 16.10 -9.72
C LEU A 163 -14.05 15.44 -10.95
N HIS A 164 -13.23 14.92 -11.83
CA HIS A 164 -13.62 14.22 -13.06
C HIS A 164 -13.58 12.71 -12.82
N LEU A 165 -14.74 12.09 -12.64
CA LEU A 165 -14.84 10.64 -12.46
C LEU A 165 -14.85 9.91 -13.79
N ALA A 166 -13.98 8.92 -13.93
CA ALA A 166 -13.89 8.04 -15.09
C ALA A 166 -13.85 6.58 -14.65
N ILE A 167 -14.98 5.92 -14.74
CA ILE A 167 -15.19 4.57 -14.22
C ILE A 167 -15.33 3.59 -15.38
N THR A 168 -14.59 2.48 -15.35
CA THR A 168 -14.77 1.38 -16.31
C THR A 168 -14.98 0.05 -15.58
N MET A 169 -15.80 -0.83 -16.16
CA MET A 169 -16.11 -2.13 -15.59
C MET A 169 -15.77 -3.27 -16.54
N THR A 170 -15.00 -4.26 -16.04
CA THR A 170 -14.48 -5.35 -16.88
C THR A 170 -15.44 -6.52 -17.08
N ARG A 171 -16.52 -6.60 -16.29
CA ARG A 171 -17.54 -7.66 -16.34
C ARG A 171 -18.94 -7.07 -16.10
N ALA A 172 -19.30 -6.04 -16.89
CA ALA A 172 -20.57 -5.34 -16.74
C ALA A 172 -21.68 -5.89 -17.67
N GLU A 173 -21.42 -6.97 -18.41
CA GLU A 173 -22.45 -7.62 -19.24
C GLU A 173 -23.61 -8.10 -18.37
N GLY A 174 -24.84 -7.85 -18.84
CA GLY A 174 -26.05 -8.23 -18.10
C GLY A 174 -26.36 -7.37 -16.87
N THR A 175 -25.62 -6.27 -16.64
CA THR A 175 -25.90 -5.30 -15.57
C THR A 175 -26.49 -4.00 -16.13
N ASP A 176 -27.04 -3.16 -15.24
CA ASP A 176 -27.57 -1.84 -15.61
C ASP A 176 -26.50 -0.76 -15.85
N TRP A 177 -25.22 -1.14 -15.81
CA TRP A 177 -24.10 -0.21 -16.02
C TRP A 177 -24.13 0.43 -17.41
N LYS A 178 -24.16 1.76 -17.46
CA LYS A 178 -24.20 2.55 -18.70
C LYS A 178 -22.85 3.20 -19.05
N GLY A 179 -21.87 3.14 -18.13
CA GLY A 179 -20.55 3.73 -18.34
C GLY A 179 -19.61 2.89 -19.21
N ALA A 180 -18.33 3.23 -19.19
CA ALA A 180 -17.29 2.53 -19.97
C ALA A 180 -17.17 1.06 -19.53
N ARG A 181 -16.83 0.19 -20.49
CA ARG A 181 -16.66 -1.25 -20.31
C ARG A 181 -15.29 -1.71 -20.78
N GLY A 182 -14.76 -2.74 -20.13
CA GLY A 182 -13.47 -3.33 -20.43
C GLY A 182 -12.31 -2.74 -19.64
N HIS A 183 -11.10 -3.10 -20.01
CA HIS A 183 -9.88 -2.62 -19.39
C HIS A 183 -9.55 -1.18 -19.83
N ILE A 184 -8.72 -0.49 -19.04
CA ILE A 184 -8.16 0.81 -19.41
C ILE A 184 -7.31 0.62 -20.68
N THR A 185 -7.62 1.39 -21.73
CA THR A 185 -6.88 1.40 -22.98
C THR A 185 -6.24 2.77 -23.23
N LYS A 186 -5.18 2.82 -24.04
CA LYS A 186 -4.54 4.07 -24.44
C LYS A 186 -5.55 5.08 -24.99
N LYS A 187 -6.41 4.64 -25.92
CA LYS A 187 -7.45 5.49 -26.53
C LYS A 187 -8.41 6.06 -25.49
N TRP A 188 -8.89 5.21 -24.58
CA TRP A 188 -9.82 5.64 -23.54
C TRP A 188 -9.14 6.61 -22.57
N LEU A 189 -7.90 6.33 -22.14
CA LEU A 189 -7.16 7.18 -21.23
C LEU A 189 -6.91 8.58 -21.81
N THR A 190 -6.48 8.66 -23.09
CA THR A 190 -6.24 9.96 -23.75
C THR A 190 -7.52 10.75 -24.00
N SER A 191 -8.67 10.09 -24.20
CA SER A 191 -9.97 10.78 -24.33
C SER A 191 -10.51 11.24 -22.97
N THR A 192 -10.06 10.65 -21.87
CA THR A 192 -10.54 10.92 -20.53
C THR A 192 -9.70 11.98 -19.80
N VAL A 193 -8.38 11.94 -20.01
CA VAL A 193 -7.42 12.84 -19.35
C VAL A 193 -6.66 13.63 -20.40
N PRO A 194 -7.04 14.90 -20.64
CA PRO A 194 -6.28 15.79 -21.52
C PRO A 194 -4.88 16.02 -20.96
N ASP A 195 -3.87 16.18 -21.84
CA ASP A 195 -2.49 16.53 -21.50
C ASP A 195 -1.86 15.63 -20.41
N LEU A 196 -2.17 14.32 -20.47
CA LEU A 196 -1.77 13.33 -19.44
C LEU A 196 -0.28 13.37 -19.14
N ALA A 197 0.57 13.62 -20.12
CA ALA A 197 2.02 13.65 -19.95
C ALA A 197 2.52 14.75 -19.00
N SER A 198 1.77 15.84 -18.87
CA SER A 198 2.13 16.96 -17.98
C SER A 198 1.65 16.76 -16.54
N ARG A 199 0.81 15.74 -16.27
CA ARG A 199 0.13 15.58 -14.99
C ARG A 199 0.86 14.62 -14.04
N ARG A 200 0.71 14.87 -12.74
CA ARG A 200 1.11 13.89 -11.70
C ARG A 200 0.11 12.74 -11.68
N ILE A 201 0.63 11.52 -11.62
CA ILE A 201 -0.19 10.30 -11.65
C ILE A 201 0.10 9.47 -10.39
N HIS A 202 -0.94 9.09 -9.69
CA HIS A 202 -0.87 8.10 -8.60
C HIS A 202 -1.58 6.83 -9.07
N LEU A 203 -0.88 5.70 -9.02
CA LEU A 203 -1.36 4.42 -9.52
C LEU A 203 -1.33 3.36 -8.41
N CYS A 204 -2.49 2.77 -8.09
CA CYS A 204 -2.60 1.69 -7.11
C CYS A 204 -3.65 0.66 -7.51
N GLY A 205 -3.30 -0.61 -7.48
CA GLY A 205 -4.21 -1.68 -7.85
C GLY A 205 -3.54 -3.04 -8.03
N PRO A 206 -4.23 -4.01 -8.64
CA PRO A 206 -3.67 -5.32 -8.95
C PRO A 206 -2.46 -5.21 -9.89
N PRO A 207 -1.43 -6.09 -9.74
CA PRO A 207 -0.20 -6.01 -10.53
C PRO A 207 -0.44 -5.93 -12.05
N ALA A 208 -1.28 -6.80 -12.60
CA ALA A 208 -1.55 -6.82 -14.05
C ALA A 208 -2.17 -5.50 -14.56
N MET A 209 -3.03 -4.84 -13.78
CA MET A 209 -3.57 -3.52 -14.12
C MET A 209 -2.47 -2.46 -14.06
N MET A 210 -1.65 -2.48 -13.02
CA MET A 210 -0.56 -1.52 -12.85
C MET A 210 0.47 -1.63 -13.97
N ASP A 211 0.85 -2.86 -14.36
CA ASP A 211 1.80 -3.10 -15.45
C ASP A 211 1.26 -2.61 -16.79
N SER A 212 0.00 -2.91 -17.09
CA SER A 212 -0.68 -2.41 -18.30
C SER A 212 -0.74 -0.87 -18.30
N PHE A 213 -1.09 -0.27 -17.19
CA PHE A 213 -1.17 1.20 -17.07
C PHE A 213 0.20 1.86 -17.23
N ARG A 214 1.26 1.31 -16.60
CA ARG A 214 2.65 1.77 -16.77
C ARG A 214 3.08 1.76 -18.23
N SER A 215 2.80 0.67 -18.94
CA SER A 215 3.12 0.57 -20.37
C SER A 215 2.41 1.66 -21.18
N ILE A 216 1.12 1.87 -20.93
CA ILE A 216 0.33 2.90 -21.64
C ILE A 216 0.89 4.31 -21.39
N VAL A 217 1.18 4.67 -20.12
CA VAL A 217 1.66 6.03 -19.80
C VAL A 217 3.08 6.26 -20.32
N ALA A 218 3.93 5.23 -20.33
CA ALA A 218 5.26 5.30 -20.94
C ALA A 218 5.18 5.55 -22.46
N GLU A 219 4.29 4.85 -23.18
CA GLU A 219 4.02 5.09 -24.59
C GLU A 219 3.44 6.48 -24.88
N LEU A 220 2.78 7.09 -23.92
CA LEU A 220 2.23 8.45 -24.00
C LEU A 220 3.24 9.54 -23.59
N GLY A 221 4.48 9.16 -23.28
CA GLY A 221 5.56 10.09 -22.93
C GLY A 221 5.44 10.70 -21.54
N VAL A 222 4.72 10.08 -20.60
CA VAL A 222 4.69 10.52 -19.21
C VAL A 222 6.07 10.35 -18.59
N PRO A 223 6.67 11.40 -18.01
CA PRO A 223 7.94 11.30 -17.31
C PRO A 223 7.85 10.34 -16.12
N PRO A 224 8.84 9.45 -15.90
CA PRO A 224 8.82 8.50 -14.77
C PRO A 224 8.60 9.16 -13.41
N GLU A 225 9.15 10.35 -13.18
CA GLU A 225 9.01 11.14 -11.96
C GLU A 225 7.59 11.68 -11.74
N HIS A 226 6.75 11.69 -12.77
CA HIS A 226 5.34 12.05 -12.65
C HIS A 226 4.48 10.88 -12.19
N LEU A 227 4.98 9.64 -12.27
CA LEU A 227 4.25 8.44 -11.89
C LEU A 227 4.67 7.92 -10.51
N LYS A 228 3.82 8.09 -9.52
CA LYS A 228 3.94 7.40 -8.23
C LYS A 228 3.12 6.11 -8.24
N THR A 229 3.65 5.04 -7.67
CA THR A 229 2.96 3.76 -7.60
C THR A 229 2.97 3.19 -6.19
N GLU A 230 1.86 2.58 -5.79
CA GLU A 230 1.78 1.79 -4.56
C GLU A 230 1.16 0.42 -4.88
N ALA A 231 1.86 -0.64 -4.52
CA ALA A 231 1.39 -2.00 -4.75
C ALA A 231 0.91 -2.62 -3.44
N PHE A 232 -0.32 -3.10 -3.42
CA PHE A 232 -0.79 -3.96 -2.32
C PHE A 232 -0.37 -5.40 -2.62
N GLY A 233 0.81 -5.77 -2.15
CA GLY A 233 1.32 -7.12 -2.34
C GLY A 233 0.63 -8.13 -1.43
N ALA A 234 0.09 -9.22 -1.98
CA ALA A 234 0.23 -10.49 -1.30
C ALA A 234 1.75 -10.73 -1.20
N VAL A 235 2.28 -10.81 0.02
CA VAL A 235 3.60 -11.39 0.25
C VAL A 235 3.67 -12.62 -0.64
N LYS A 236 4.58 -12.65 -1.64
CA LYS A 236 4.93 -13.93 -2.25
C LYS A 236 5.28 -14.82 -1.06
N PRO A 237 4.64 -15.97 -0.86
CA PRO A 237 5.07 -16.87 0.20
C PRO A 237 6.54 -17.10 -0.05
N SER A 238 7.40 -16.69 0.89
CA SER A 238 8.73 -17.27 0.96
C SER A 238 8.52 -18.78 1.00
N PRO A 239 9.29 -19.60 0.31
CA PRO A 239 9.19 -21.05 0.42
C PRO A 239 9.21 -21.56 1.87
N ALA A 240 9.70 -20.74 2.83
CA ALA A 240 9.72 -21.03 4.25
C ALA A 240 8.39 -20.82 5.01
N ALA A 241 7.34 -20.22 4.39
CA ALA A 241 6.06 -19.96 5.06
C ALA A 241 4.98 -21.05 4.83
N ALA A 242 5.29 -22.10 4.08
CA ALA A 242 4.49 -23.34 4.04
C ALA A 242 4.88 -24.18 5.25
N GLY A 243 4.18 -23.99 6.36
CA GLY A 243 4.40 -24.76 7.57
C GLY A 243 4.29 -26.25 7.31
N THR A 244 5.41 -26.94 7.47
CA THR A 244 5.50 -28.34 7.90
C THR A 244 6.88 -28.55 8.48
N SER A 245 6.90 -29.07 9.72
CA SER A 245 7.97 -29.86 10.36
C SER A 245 9.40 -29.66 9.84
N ALA A 246 10.26 -29.19 10.71
CA ALA A 246 11.71 -29.12 10.54
C ALA A 246 12.28 -30.34 9.79
N GLN A 247 12.63 -30.15 8.53
CA GLN A 247 13.70 -30.90 7.90
C GLN A 247 14.94 -30.03 7.84
N PRO A 248 16.14 -30.55 8.11
CA PRO A 248 17.37 -29.79 8.02
C PRO A 248 17.56 -29.34 6.57
N SER A 249 17.40 -28.03 6.32
CA SER A 249 17.58 -27.45 5.00
C SER A 249 19.06 -27.42 4.61
N ALA A 250 19.31 -27.45 3.31
CA ALA A 250 20.62 -27.35 2.68
C ALA A 250 21.51 -26.32 3.39
N ALA A 251 22.75 -26.69 3.65
CA ALA A 251 23.74 -25.83 4.32
C ALA A 251 23.76 -24.44 3.65
N ALA A 252 23.57 -23.40 4.43
CA ALA A 252 23.67 -22.03 3.94
C ALA A 252 25.13 -21.77 3.52
N THR A 253 25.37 -21.63 2.21
CA THR A 253 26.72 -21.49 1.63
C THR A 253 27.00 -20.06 1.16
N GLY A 254 25.99 -19.15 1.28
CA GLY A 254 26.10 -17.77 0.86
C GLY A 254 26.90 -16.87 1.81
N PRO A 255 26.88 -15.55 1.56
CA PRO A 255 27.55 -14.55 2.38
C PRO A 255 27.19 -14.61 3.87
N LEU A 256 28.08 -14.16 4.73
CA LEU A 256 27.83 -13.99 6.16
C LEU A 256 27.06 -12.67 6.38
N VAL A 257 25.97 -12.74 7.12
CA VAL A 257 25.25 -11.54 7.60
C VAL A 257 25.46 -11.41 9.11
N THR A 258 25.95 -10.24 9.52
CA THR A 258 26.17 -9.89 10.92
C THR A 258 25.16 -8.85 11.36
N PHE A 259 24.39 -9.16 12.40
CA PHE A 259 23.45 -8.26 13.08
C PHE A 259 24.16 -7.69 14.31
N SER A 260 24.71 -6.47 14.17
CA SER A 260 25.64 -5.91 15.16
C SER A 260 24.99 -5.61 16.51
N SER A 261 23.73 -5.16 16.52
CA SER A 261 23.00 -4.84 17.76
C SER A 261 22.65 -6.09 18.59
N ASN A 262 22.59 -7.25 17.94
CA ASN A 262 22.23 -8.52 18.58
C ASN A 262 23.40 -9.48 18.74
N ASN A 263 24.61 -9.13 18.27
CA ASN A 263 25.80 -9.99 18.24
C ASN A 263 25.54 -11.38 17.63
N LYS A 264 24.69 -11.45 16.61
CA LYS A 264 24.36 -12.68 15.90
C LYS A 264 24.87 -12.60 14.46
N SER A 265 25.38 -13.73 13.96
CA SER A 265 25.80 -13.85 12.56
C SER A 265 25.41 -15.20 12.02
N ALA A 266 24.96 -15.24 10.78
CA ALA A 266 24.69 -16.49 10.08
C ALA A 266 24.92 -16.33 8.57
N LYS A 267 25.24 -17.45 7.90
CA LYS A 267 25.29 -17.48 6.44
C LYS A 267 23.90 -17.46 5.86
N ILE A 268 23.71 -16.69 4.79
CA ILE A 268 22.44 -16.56 4.08
C ILE A 268 22.33 -17.60 2.97
N ARG A 269 21.14 -18.02 2.62
CA ARG A 269 20.88 -18.87 1.44
C ARG A 269 20.78 -18.02 0.18
N GLU A 270 21.01 -18.62 -0.97
CA GLU A 270 20.83 -17.97 -2.26
C GLU A 270 19.40 -17.42 -2.40
N GLY A 271 19.30 -16.16 -2.77
CA GLY A 271 18.01 -15.45 -2.94
C GLY A 271 17.25 -15.12 -1.65
N GLN A 272 17.79 -15.47 -0.47
CA GLN A 272 17.20 -15.10 0.81
C GLN A 272 17.48 -13.64 1.13
N THR A 273 16.49 -12.94 1.70
CA THR A 273 16.66 -11.55 2.15
C THR A 273 17.17 -11.46 3.58
N ILE A 274 17.77 -10.30 3.93
CA ILE A 274 18.21 -10.03 5.32
C ILE A 274 17.04 -10.14 6.30
N LEU A 275 15.84 -9.71 5.91
CA LEU A 275 14.64 -9.84 6.76
C LEU A 275 14.30 -11.30 7.05
N GLU A 276 14.30 -12.16 6.03
CA GLU A 276 14.01 -13.58 6.19
C GLU A 276 15.02 -14.27 7.10
N LEU A 277 16.31 -13.94 6.96
CA LEU A 277 17.35 -14.46 7.87
C LEU A 277 17.17 -13.93 9.30
N SER A 278 16.79 -12.66 9.47
CA SER A 278 16.54 -12.09 10.80
C SER A 278 15.39 -12.81 11.52
N GLU A 279 14.33 -13.18 10.78
CA GLU A 279 13.21 -13.95 11.32
C GLU A 279 13.62 -15.35 11.77
N GLU A 280 14.47 -16.04 10.99
CA GLU A 280 15.01 -17.34 11.36
C GLU A 280 15.86 -17.28 12.63
N LEU A 281 16.61 -16.20 12.81
CA LEU A 281 17.45 -15.97 13.99
C LEU A 281 16.68 -15.35 15.16
N SER A 282 15.38 -15.13 15.02
CA SER A 282 14.55 -14.42 16.01
C SER A 282 15.12 -13.05 16.37
N ILE A 283 15.53 -12.29 15.35
CA ILE A 283 15.97 -10.89 15.45
C ILE A 283 14.80 -10.01 15.00
N GLY A 284 14.42 -9.06 15.83
CA GLY A 284 13.22 -8.24 15.65
C GLY A 284 13.44 -7.06 14.70
N ILE A 285 13.60 -7.29 13.38
CA ILE A 285 13.46 -6.22 12.41
C ILE A 285 11.98 -5.97 12.17
N GLU A 286 11.53 -4.74 12.40
CA GLU A 286 10.15 -4.37 12.06
C GLU A 286 9.94 -4.42 10.56
N PHE A 287 8.79 -4.94 10.12
CA PHE A 287 8.44 -4.99 8.70
C PHE A 287 6.93 -4.90 8.50
N SER A 288 6.51 -4.59 7.26
CA SER A 288 5.11 -4.57 6.88
C SER A 288 4.87 -5.11 5.47
N CYS A 289 5.15 -4.35 4.40
CA CYS A 289 4.76 -4.70 3.04
C CYS A 289 5.58 -5.86 2.42
N ARG A 290 6.82 -6.07 2.80
CA ARG A 290 7.81 -7.00 2.22
C ARG A 290 8.08 -6.82 0.71
N VAL A 291 7.65 -5.70 0.14
CA VAL A 291 7.78 -5.40 -1.29
C VAL A 291 8.59 -4.11 -1.57
N GLY A 292 9.27 -3.58 -0.56
CA GLY A 292 10.18 -2.44 -0.73
C GLY A 292 9.54 -1.06 -0.79
N THR A 293 8.23 -0.94 -0.57
CA THR A 293 7.49 0.32 -0.77
C THR A 293 7.15 1.07 0.52
N CYS A 294 7.17 0.41 1.70
CA CYS A 294 6.69 1.02 2.94
C CYS A 294 7.80 1.63 3.83
N GLY A 295 9.04 1.20 3.70
CA GLY A 295 10.18 1.69 4.48
C GLY A 295 10.24 1.24 5.95
N VAL A 296 9.31 0.39 6.42
CA VAL A 296 9.29 -0.05 7.83
C VAL A 296 10.50 -0.92 8.19
N CYS A 297 11.00 -1.69 7.24
CA CYS A 297 12.16 -2.57 7.42
C CYS A 297 13.51 -1.91 7.10
N LYS A 298 13.60 -0.57 7.19
CA LYS A 298 14.88 0.13 7.03
C LYS A 298 15.83 -0.26 8.14
N VAL A 299 17.02 -0.70 7.76
CA VAL A 299 18.14 -0.93 8.66
C VAL A 299 19.39 -0.29 8.07
N LYS A 300 20.31 0.12 8.91
CA LYS A 300 21.56 0.70 8.46
C LYS A 300 22.58 -0.42 8.14
N MET A 301 23.07 -0.42 6.93
CA MET A 301 24.19 -1.27 6.52
C MET A 301 25.49 -0.58 6.87
N THR A 302 26.34 -1.26 7.62
CA THR A 302 27.64 -0.73 8.08
C THR A 302 28.81 -1.25 7.24
N SER A 303 28.62 -2.39 6.58
CA SER A 303 29.61 -2.93 5.63
C SER A 303 28.95 -3.89 4.64
N GLY A 304 29.64 -4.12 3.50
CA GLY A 304 29.20 -5.04 2.45
C GLY A 304 28.37 -4.40 1.37
N GLU A 305 27.80 -5.24 0.49
CA GLU A 305 26.94 -4.84 -0.62
C GLU A 305 25.71 -5.73 -0.70
N VAL A 306 24.58 -5.15 -1.06
CA VAL A 306 23.31 -5.85 -1.27
C VAL A 306 22.72 -5.50 -2.63
N ASP A 307 21.93 -6.41 -3.18
CA ASP A 307 21.03 -6.14 -4.28
C ASP A 307 19.60 -5.93 -3.76
N MET A 308 18.90 -4.95 -4.30
CA MET A 308 17.50 -4.65 -3.94
C MET A 308 16.71 -4.35 -5.20
N ALA A 309 15.78 -5.24 -5.56
CA ALA A 309 14.97 -5.09 -6.77
C ALA A 309 13.99 -3.90 -6.69
N VAL A 310 13.49 -3.59 -5.50
CA VAL A 310 12.58 -2.46 -5.25
C VAL A 310 13.12 -1.61 -4.10
N GLN A 311 13.27 -0.32 -4.35
CA GLN A 311 13.85 0.65 -3.43
C GLN A 311 12.98 1.89 -3.24
N ASP A 312 11.70 1.80 -3.57
CA ASP A 312 10.77 2.95 -3.63
C ASP A 312 10.64 3.69 -2.28
N ALA A 313 10.88 2.98 -1.18
CA ALA A 313 10.83 3.56 0.16
C ALA A 313 12.14 4.23 0.62
N LEU A 314 13.23 4.16 -0.17
CA LEU A 314 14.49 4.84 0.13
C LEU A 314 14.58 6.16 -0.64
N ASP A 315 14.87 7.24 0.07
CA ASP A 315 15.26 8.50 -0.57
C ASP A 315 16.78 8.62 -0.72
N ASP A 316 17.22 9.75 -1.27
CA ASP A 316 18.65 10.01 -1.49
C ASP A 316 19.42 10.17 -0.17
N ASP A 317 18.77 10.69 0.87
CA ASP A 317 19.39 10.83 2.19
C ASP A 317 19.47 9.46 2.90
N ASP A 318 18.45 8.61 2.78
CA ASP A 318 18.50 7.22 3.23
C ASP A 318 19.68 6.48 2.60
N ARG A 319 19.84 6.59 1.28
CA ARG A 319 20.92 5.94 0.54
C ARG A 319 22.29 6.47 0.94
N LYS A 320 22.45 7.79 1.08
CA LYS A 320 23.70 8.43 1.57
C LYS A 320 24.06 7.98 2.98
N ASN A 321 23.07 7.72 3.83
CA ASN A 321 23.25 7.24 5.19
C ASN A 321 23.41 5.70 5.29
N GLY A 322 23.45 5.00 4.16
CA GLY A 322 23.64 3.55 4.12
C GLY A 322 22.42 2.76 4.57
N LEU A 323 21.21 3.34 4.53
CA LEU A 323 20.00 2.60 4.84
C LEU A 323 19.62 1.67 3.69
N ILE A 324 19.21 0.46 4.04
CA ILE A 324 18.71 -0.57 3.12
C ILE A 324 17.32 -1.04 3.58
N LEU A 325 16.58 -1.65 2.68
CA LEU A 325 15.31 -2.30 2.98
C LEU A 325 15.56 -3.79 3.24
N ALA A 326 15.57 -4.22 4.49
CA ALA A 326 15.88 -5.60 4.87
C ALA A 326 15.03 -6.64 4.12
N CYS A 327 13.78 -6.31 3.76
CA CYS A 327 12.87 -7.20 3.01
C CYS A 327 13.21 -7.35 1.51
N GLN A 328 14.09 -6.51 0.98
CA GLN A 328 14.56 -6.55 -0.41
C GLN A 328 16.05 -6.83 -0.52
N ALA A 329 16.79 -6.63 0.55
CA ALA A 329 18.24 -6.71 0.56
C ALA A 329 18.71 -8.17 0.49
N ILE A 330 19.30 -8.54 -0.64
CA ILE A 330 19.97 -9.82 -0.88
C ILE A 330 21.48 -9.55 -0.88
N PRO A 331 22.24 -10.07 0.08
CA PRO A 331 23.69 -9.87 0.16
C PRO A 331 24.45 -10.41 -1.04
N LYS A 332 25.38 -9.61 -1.59
CA LYS A 332 26.33 -10.01 -2.64
C LYS A 332 27.65 -10.52 -2.07
N ASN A 333 28.03 -10.03 -0.91
CA ASN A 333 29.21 -10.41 -0.13
C ASN A 333 28.86 -10.38 1.36
N ASP A 334 29.82 -10.56 2.23
CA ASP A 334 29.60 -10.46 3.67
C ASP A 334 29.11 -9.07 4.04
N VAL A 335 28.04 -9.00 4.83
CA VAL A 335 27.30 -7.77 5.16
C VAL A 335 27.15 -7.64 6.67
N ALA A 336 27.28 -6.41 7.19
CA ALA A 336 26.90 -6.09 8.55
C ALA A 336 25.79 -5.04 8.56
N VAL A 337 24.78 -5.23 9.43
CA VAL A 337 23.66 -4.33 9.63
C VAL A 337 23.43 -4.02 11.11
N GLU A 338 22.98 -2.80 11.40
CA GLU A 338 22.53 -2.39 12.74
C GLU A 338 21.08 -2.85 12.94
N ALA A 339 20.89 -4.06 13.46
CA ALA A 339 19.60 -4.64 13.78
C ALA A 339 19.72 -5.63 14.96
#